data_f322fe5a3fc1e16ff0474a30b92effb8
#
_entry.id   f322fe5a3fc1e16ff0474a30b92effb8
#
_cell.length_a   1.000
_cell.length_b   1.000
_cell.length_c   1.000
_cell.angle_alpha   90.00
_cell.angle_beta   90.00
_cell.angle_gamma   90.00
#
_symmetry.space_group_name_H-M   'P 1'
#
loop_
_entity.id
_entity.type
_entity.pdbx_description
1 polymer ?
#
loop_
_entity_poly.entity_id
_entity_poly.type
_entity_poly.pdbx_seq_one_letter_code
_entity_poly.pdbx_strand_id
1 'polypeptide(L)'
;METTVLFGNGINRIGNNGVSWDKLLESISQRKQLHYIPSNTLRYESIIIPMDEITPAVLRDKYGRRLIDSEGQVLCTSENTETFVIKQKIANILDEIEPSYYYQKLADLNANHYVTTNYELSLVQEFKTRKMNVDCIDDKSPLFKHFIIQKDGKKSSIWNIHGDIIHPQSIIIGYADYSNYTTKVHHILETKRRLKKSWVNLILNTNVHILGYGLADDEIDMWDILVYRARMIRHTGKQNNEIIYYLIDKGIRVRSKRMLLERLKVSVVVIPYGGSYESAYQIIYKRISDTMK
;
A
#
# COMPACT_ATOMS: atom_id res chain seq x y z
N MET A 1 -21.16 2.91 11.88
CA MET A 1 -20.18 3.58 10.97
C MET A 1 -19.49 2.50 10.18
N GLU A 2 -19.14 2.75 8.90
CA GLU A 2 -18.40 1.78 8.11
C GLU A 2 -17.00 1.56 8.68
N THR A 3 -16.47 0.35 8.46
CA THR A 3 -15.17 -0.07 8.96
C THR A 3 -14.22 -0.34 7.81
N THR A 4 -13.03 0.23 7.91
CA THR A 4 -11.89 0.00 7.01
C THR A 4 -10.82 -0.79 7.74
N VAL A 5 -10.32 -1.84 7.10
CA VAL A 5 -9.13 -2.57 7.54
C VAL A 5 -7.97 -2.19 6.63
N LEU A 6 -6.97 -1.47 7.18
CA LEU A 6 -5.74 -1.13 6.48
C LEU A 6 -4.65 -2.11 6.89
N PHE A 7 -4.02 -2.74 5.92
CA PHE A 7 -2.97 -3.71 6.18
C PHE A 7 -1.77 -3.54 5.23
N GLY A 8 -0.61 -3.98 5.66
CA GLY A 8 0.61 -3.96 4.87
C GLY A 8 1.30 -5.31 4.79
N ASN A 9 2.52 -5.33 4.31
CA ASN A 9 3.30 -6.54 4.04
C ASN A 9 3.62 -7.40 5.28
N GLY A 10 3.34 -6.89 6.49
CA GLY A 10 3.46 -7.69 7.72
C GLY A 10 2.61 -8.96 7.69
N ILE A 11 1.50 -8.97 6.95
CA ILE A 11 0.63 -10.14 6.78
C ILE A 11 1.32 -11.24 5.96
N ASN A 12 2.03 -10.87 4.91
CA ASN A 12 2.78 -11.81 4.07
C ASN A 12 3.99 -12.40 4.80
N ARG A 13 4.52 -11.70 5.81
CA ARG A 13 5.69 -12.15 6.59
C ARG A 13 5.34 -13.16 7.68
N ILE A 14 4.07 -13.46 7.88
CA ILE A 14 3.60 -14.47 8.80
C ILE A 14 3.50 -15.79 8.03
N GLY A 15 4.29 -16.76 8.41
CA GLY A 15 4.41 -18.03 7.69
C GLY A 15 5.64 -18.06 6.78
N ASN A 16 5.87 -19.21 6.15
CA ASN A 16 7.14 -19.52 5.46
C ASN A 16 7.28 -18.87 4.08
N ASN A 17 6.22 -18.28 3.52
CA ASN A 17 6.19 -17.80 2.13
C ASN A 17 6.34 -16.28 1.98
N GLY A 18 6.51 -15.55 3.09
CA GLY A 18 6.55 -14.09 3.05
C GLY A 18 7.88 -13.54 2.54
N VAL A 19 7.85 -12.89 1.39
CA VAL A 19 9.00 -12.14 0.87
C VAL A 19 9.02 -10.76 1.52
N SER A 20 10.13 -10.43 2.20
CA SER A 20 10.36 -9.05 2.65
C SER A 20 10.83 -8.20 1.47
N TRP A 21 10.59 -6.88 1.54
CA TRP A 21 10.97 -5.95 0.47
C TRP A 21 12.45 -5.97 0.13
N ASP A 22 13.32 -6.04 1.14
CA ASP A 22 14.76 -6.17 0.98
C ASP A 22 15.12 -7.43 0.19
N LYS A 23 14.56 -8.59 0.56
CA LYS A 23 14.80 -9.85 -0.17
C LYS A 23 14.26 -9.82 -1.60
N LEU A 24 13.09 -9.22 -1.82
CA LEU A 24 12.53 -9.06 -3.16
C LEU A 24 13.47 -8.22 -4.04
N LEU A 25 13.91 -7.07 -3.55
CA LEU A 25 14.81 -6.20 -4.28
C LEU A 25 16.21 -6.81 -4.46
N GLU A 26 16.72 -7.55 -3.47
CA GLU A 26 17.96 -8.32 -3.59
C GLU A 26 17.87 -9.40 -4.69
N SER A 27 16.74 -10.11 -4.79
CA SER A 27 16.54 -11.13 -5.83
C SER A 27 16.50 -10.53 -7.24
N ILE A 28 15.88 -9.36 -7.40
CA ILE A 28 15.74 -8.67 -8.68
C ILE A 28 17.06 -8.11 -9.17
N SER A 29 17.82 -7.48 -8.26
CA SER A 29 19.08 -6.80 -8.57
C SER A 29 20.28 -7.72 -8.60
N GLN A 30 20.15 -8.96 -8.09
CA GLN A 30 21.26 -9.87 -7.80
C GLN A 30 22.31 -9.28 -6.86
N ARG A 31 21.98 -8.19 -6.15
CA ARG A 31 22.82 -7.53 -5.15
C ARG A 31 22.45 -8.02 -3.77
N LYS A 32 23.46 -8.28 -2.95
CA LYS A 32 23.29 -8.67 -1.55
C LYS A 32 23.39 -7.43 -0.64
N GLN A 33 22.88 -7.57 0.60
CA GLN A 33 23.04 -6.58 1.67
C GLN A 33 22.19 -5.31 1.53
N LEU A 34 21.15 -5.31 0.71
CA LEU A 34 20.21 -4.18 0.65
C LEU A 34 19.48 -3.91 1.98
N HIS A 35 19.42 -4.91 2.86
CA HIS A 35 18.82 -4.79 4.18
C HIS A 35 19.51 -3.76 5.10
N TYR A 36 20.78 -3.40 4.84
CA TYR A 36 21.48 -2.31 5.55
C TYR A 36 21.00 -0.92 5.14
N ILE A 37 20.33 -0.79 4.00
CA ILE A 37 19.76 0.48 3.55
C ILE A 37 18.45 0.73 4.32
N PRO A 38 18.25 1.90 4.94
CA PRO A 38 17.21 2.11 5.95
C PRO A 38 15.77 2.07 5.41
N SER A 39 15.54 2.45 4.14
CA SER A 39 14.20 2.49 3.57
C SER A 39 14.07 1.66 2.29
N ASN A 40 12.85 1.23 1.98
CA ASN A 40 12.56 0.50 0.74
C ASN A 40 12.77 1.40 -0.48
N THR A 41 12.42 2.66 -0.38
CA THR A 41 12.63 3.67 -1.44
C THR A 41 14.12 3.82 -1.75
N LEU A 42 14.96 3.99 -0.72
CA LEU A 42 16.42 4.06 -0.92
C LEU A 42 17.01 2.76 -1.47
N ARG A 43 16.51 1.60 -1.06
CA ARG A 43 16.91 0.31 -1.63
C ARG A 43 16.61 0.24 -3.11
N TYR A 44 15.43 0.66 -3.51
CA TYR A 44 15.02 0.71 -4.91
C TYR A 44 15.91 1.67 -5.71
N GLU A 45 16.14 2.89 -5.22
CA GLU A 45 17.02 3.87 -5.89
C GLU A 45 18.45 3.36 -6.02
N SER A 46 18.96 2.64 -5.03
CA SER A 46 20.30 2.03 -5.10
C SER A 46 20.45 0.97 -6.20
N ILE A 47 19.33 0.45 -6.70
CA ILE A 47 19.30 -0.47 -7.84
C ILE A 47 19.20 0.31 -9.15
N ILE A 48 18.33 1.33 -9.19
CA ILE A 48 18.02 2.08 -10.42
C ILE A 48 19.15 3.03 -10.78
N ILE A 49 19.65 3.84 -9.87
CA ILE A 49 20.67 4.87 -10.16
C ILE A 49 21.89 4.32 -10.91
N PRO A 50 22.48 3.18 -10.56
CA PRO A 50 23.59 2.62 -11.34
C PRO A 50 23.22 2.10 -12.72
N MET A 51 21.91 2.01 -13.04
CA MET A 51 21.39 1.59 -14.34
C MET A 51 20.98 2.78 -15.20
N ASP A 52 20.86 3.98 -14.61
CA ASP A 52 20.44 5.22 -15.30
C ASP A 52 21.46 5.76 -16.31
N GLU A 53 22.64 5.15 -16.43
CA GLU A 53 23.60 5.43 -17.51
C GLU A 53 23.09 4.94 -18.89
N ILE A 54 21.96 4.24 -18.91
CA ILE A 54 21.36 3.69 -20.13
C ILE A 54 20.31 4.69 -20.67
N THR A 55 20.45 5.01 -21.92
CA THR A 55 19.65 5.98 -22.69
C THR A 55 18.15 5.85 -22.49
N PRO A 56 17.39 6.95 -22.31
CA PRO A 56 15.93 6.93 -22.27
C PRO A 56 15.35 6.14 -23.44
N ALA A 57 14.34 5.32 -23.17
CA ALA A 57 13.72 4.52 -24.23
C ALA A 57 13.12 5.44 -25.30
N VAL A 58 13.57 5.26 -26.52
CA VAL A 58 13.05 5.97 -27.67
C VAL A 58 11.62 5.49 -27.93
N LEU A 59 10.67 6.42 -27.90
CA LEU A 59 9.28 6.14 -28.24
C LEU A 59 9.19 5.72 -29.73
N ARG A 60 8.44 4.65 -29.98
CA ARG A 60 8.23 4.11 -31.31
C ARG A 60 6.74 4.02 -31.61
N ASP A 61 6.40 4.21 -32.87
CA ASP A 61 5.04 3.98 -33.35
C ASP A 61 4.73 2.45 -33.42
N LYS A 62 3.50 2.13 -33.82
CA LYS A 62 3.05 0.74 -33.99
C LYS A 62 3.84 -0.08 -35.04
N TYR A 63 4.67 0.57 -35.85
CA TYR A 63 5.53 -0.06 -36.85
C TYR A 63 7.02 -0.07 -36.41
N GLY A 64 7.32 0.32 -35.16
CA GLY A 64 8.67 0.35 -34.62
C GLY A 64 9.51 1.56 -35.06
N ARG A 65 8.93 2.57 -35.72
CA ARG A 65 9.62 3.80 -36.13
C ARG A 65 9.74 4.77 -34.97
N ARG A 66 10.87 5.47 -34.86
CA ARG A 66 11.09 6.50 -33.83
C ARG A 66 10.07 7.62 -33.98
N LEU A 67 9.41 7.97 -32.87
CA LEU A 67 8.58 9.18 -32.82
C LEU A 67 9.49 10.39 -32.68
N ILE A 68 9.17 11.45 -33.42
CA ILE A 68 9.85 12.75 -33.36
C ILE A 68 8.82 13.83 -33.07
N ASP A 69 9.21 14.88 -32.35
CA ASP A 69 8.38 16.06 -32.11
C ASP A 69 8.37 17.01 -33.31
N SER A 70 7.68 18.13 -33.16
CA SER A 70 7.61 19.19 -34.20
C SER A 70 8.94 19.87 -34.49
N GLU A 71 9.94 19.72 -33.64
CA GLU A 71 11.29 20.28 -33.78
C GLU A 71 12.28 19.25 -34.33
N GLY A 72 11.81 18.04 -34.64
CA GLY A 72 12.65 16.96 -35.18
C GLY A 72 13.44 16.19 -34.12
N GLN A 73 13.19 16.41 -32.81
CA GLN A 73 13.85 15.69 -31.75
C GLN A 73 13.17 14.33 -31.51
N VAL A 74 13.99 13.32 -31.22
CA VAL A 74 13.46 11.98 -30.92
C VAL A 74 12.76 12.00 -29.56
N LEU A 75 11.49 11.67 -29.58
CA LEU A 75 10.70 11.55 -28.34
C LEU A 75 11.18 10.34 -27.54
N CYS A 76 11.52 10.60 -26.29
CA CYS A 76 11.86 9.57 -25.32
C CYS A 76 10.79 9.47 -24.25
N THR A 77 10.65 8.31 -23.63
CA THR A 77 9.80 8.20 -22.45
C THR A 77 10.39 9.02 -21.32
N SER A 78 9.55 9.70 -20.55
CA SER A 78 9.94 10.28 -19.26
C SER A 78 10.21 9.19 -18.22
N GLU A 79 9.85 7.94 -18.53
CA GLU A 79 10.06 6.77 -17.70
C GLU A 79 11.30 6.03 -18.20
N ASN A 80 12.22 5.83 -17.28
CA ASN A 80 13.40 5.02 -17.51
C ASN A 80 12.98 3.58 -17.86
N THR A 81 13.56 3.01 -18.91
CA THR A 81 13.27 1.63 -19.35
C THR A 81 13.56 0.63 -18.21
N GLU A 82 14.58 0.89 -17.40
CA GLU A 82 14.97 0.07 -16.26
C GLU A 82 13.91 0.07 -15.17
N THR A 83 13.33 1.24 -14.86
CA THR A 83 12.20 1.37 -13.94
C THR A 83 11.04 0.50 -14.40
N PHE A 84 10.69 0.54 -15.69
CA PHE A 84 9.65 -0.32 -16.27
C PHE A 84 9.98 -1.80 -16.09
N VAL A 85 11.18 -2.21 -16.47
CA VAL A 85 11.63 -3.61 -16.39
C VAL A 85 11.62 -4.11 -14.94
N ILE A 86 12.06 -3.29 -13.98
CA ILE A 86 12.09 -3.69 -12.57
C ILE A 86 10.68 -3.80 -11.99
N LYS A 87 9.78 -2.85 -12.28
CA LYS A 87 8.38 -2.94 -11.85
C LYS A 87 7.68 -4.18 -12.44
N GLN A 88 8.00 -4.53 -13.68
CA GLN A 88 7.50 -5.77 -14.29
C GLN A 88 8.05 -7.02 -13.59
N LYS A 89 9.34 -7.05 -13.24
CA LYS A 89 9.93 -8.16 -12.48
C LYS A 89 9.31 -8.29 -11.09
N ILE A 90 9.08 -7.16 -10.41
CA ILE A 90 8.35 -7.13 -9.12
C ILE A 90 6.98 -7.80 -9.29
N ALA A 91 6.21 -7.37 -10.29
CA ALA A 91 4.89 -7.90 -10.54
C ALA A 91 4.91 -9.42 -10.80
N ASN A 92 5.82 -9.89 -11.65
CA ASN A 92 5.94 -11.31 -11.98
C ASN A 92 6.27 -12.16 -10.74
N ILE A 93 7.21 -11.71 -9.90
CA ILE A 93 7.56 -12.44 -8.66
C ILE A 93 6.39 -12.48 -7.69
N LEU A 94 5.66 -11.37 -7.56
CA LEU A 94 4.53 -11.28 -6.62
C LEU A 94 3.30 -12.04 -7.12
N ASP A 95 3.13 -12.23 -8.41
CA ASP A 95 2.04 -13.04 -8.99
C ASP A 95 2.20 -14.54 -8.73
N GLU A 96 3.44 -14.99 -8.52
CA GLU A 96 3.78 -16.38 -8.18
C GLU A 96 3.60 -16.70 -6.69
N ILE A 97 3.35 -15.70 -5.82
CA ILE A 97 3.22 -15.90 -4.38
C ILE A 97 1.82 -16.41 -4.05
N GLU A 98 1.76 -17.62 -3.49
CA GLU A 98 0.49 -18.14 -2.96
C GLU A 98 0.00 -17.32 -1.75
N PRO A 99 -1.30 -16.96 -1.71
CA PRO A 99 -1.88 -16.25 -0.59
C PRO A 99 -1.71 -17.01 0.73
N SER A 100 -1.23 -16.34 1.75
CA SER A 100 -1.13 -16.94 3.08
C SER A 100 -2.51 -17.15 3.71
N TYR A 101 -2.62 -18.09 4.64
CA TYR A 101 -3.83 -18.35 5.44
C TYR A 101 -4.41 -17.06 6.10
N TYR A 102 -3.57 -16.07 6.35
CA TYR A 102 -4.00 -14.82 6.98
C TYR A 102 -4.90 -13.95 6.10
N TYR A 103 -4.90 -14.15 4.77
CA TYR A 103 -5.88 -13.52 3.89
C TYR A 103 -7.29 -14.08 4.10
N GLN A 104 -7.41 -15.37 4.45
CA GLN A 104 -8.69 -15.96 4.88
C GLN A 104 -9.20 -15.27 6.14
N LYS A 105 -8.32 -15.05 7.14
CA LYS A 105 -8.68 -14.33 8.37
C LYS A 105 -9.08 -12.88 8.13
N LEU A 106 -8.42 -12.19 7.19
CA LEU A 106 -8.84 -10.85 6.77
C LEU A 106 -10.24 -10.86 6.17
N ALA A 107 -10.50 -11.78 5.24
CA ALA A 107 -11.81 -11.91 4.61
C ALA A 107 -12.91 -12.25 5.62
N ASP A 108 -12.61 -13.04 6.66
CA ASP A 108 -13.55 -13.39 7.74
C ASP A 108 -13.97 -12.18 8.59
N LEU A 109 -13.19 -11.10 8.61
CA LEU A 109 -13.57 -9.87 9.31
C LEU A 109 -14.83 -9.21 8.71
N ASN A 110 -15.14 -9.46 7.43
CA ASN A 110 -16.28 -8.89 6.72
C ASN A 110 -16.34 -7.35 6.81
N ALA A 111 -15.19 -6.68 6.71
CA ALA A 111 -15.10 -5.22 6.72
C ALA A 111 -15.76 -4.61 5.47
N ASN A 112 -16.22 -3.37 5.58
CA ASN A 112 -16.79 -2.64 4.45
C ASN A 112 -15.70 -2.30 3.42
N HIS A 113 -14.49 -2.00 3.90
CA HIS A 113 -13.37 -1.61 3.04
C HIS A 113 -12.08 -2.25 3.53
N TYR A 114 -11.27 -2.67 2.57
CA TYR A 114 -9.90 -3.13 2.77
C TYR A 114 -8.95 -2.21 2.01
N VAL A 115 -7.93 -1.73 2.67
CA VAL A 115 -6.90 -0.86 2.09
C VAL A 115 -5.55 -1.52 2.32
N THR A 116 -4.73 -1.61 1.28
CA THR A 116 -3.40 -2.21 1.41
C THR A 116 -2.35 -1.45 0.60
N THR A 117 -1.15 -1.38 1.15
CA THR A 117 0.05 -0.91 0.44
C THR A 117 0.74 -2.03 -0.33
N ASN A 118 0.25 -3.26 -0.21
CA ASN A 118 0.76 -4.40 -0.94
C ASN A 118 0.36 -4.32 -2.43
N TYR A 119 1.18 -4.87 -3.29
CA TYR A 119 0.95 -4.87 -4.75
C TYR A 119 0.26 -6.13 -5.25
N GLU A 120 0.39 -7.26 -4.52
CA GLU A 120 -0.26 -8.52 -4.85
C GLU A 120 -1.78 -8.47 -4.61
N LEU A 121 -2.50 -9.34 -5.29
CA LEU A 121 -3.96 -9.42 -5.24
C LEU A 121 -4.47 -10.58 -4.37
N SER A 122 -3.70 -11.00 -3.38
CA SER A 122 -4.01 -12.16 -2.53
C SER A 122 -5.38 -12.10 -1.88
N LEU A 123 -5.81 -10.91 -1.39
CA LEU A 123 -7.15 -10.76 -0.81
C LEU A 123 -8.25 -10.82 -1.88
N VAL A 124 -8.01 -10.29 -3.06
CA VAL A 124 -8.94 -10.39 -4.21
C VAL A 124 -9.10 -11.85 -4.61
N GLN A 125 -8.01 -12.62 -4.68
CA GLN A 125 -8.02 -14.05 -4.99
C GLN A 125 -8.78 -14.84 -3.92
N GLU A 126 -8.58 -14.52 -2.64
CA GLU A 126 -9.30 -15.15 -1.53
C GLU A 126 -10.82 -14.99 -1.68
N PHE A 127 -11.30 -13.78 -2.01
CA PHE A 127 -12.71 -13.56 -2.25
C PHE A 127 -13.24 -14.30 -3.49
N LYS A 128 -12.46 -14.39 -4.56
CA LYS A 128 -12.81 -15.21 -5.75
C LYS A 128 -12.92 -16.70 -5.40
N THR A 129 -11.99 -17.23 -4.58
CA THR A 129 -12.04 -18.62 -4.10
C THR A 129 -13.32 -18.89 -3.31
N ARG A 130 -13.82 -17.90 -2.57
CA ARG A 130 -15.14 -17.95 -1.86
C ARG A 130 -16.34 -17.78 -2.79
N LYS A 131 -16.14 -17.78 -4.12
CA LYS A 131 -17.19 -17.61 -5.14
C LYS A 131 -17.98 -16.30 -4.99
N MET A 132 -17.30 -15.24 -4.53
CA MET A 132 -17.87 -13.89 -4.50
C MET A 132 -17.67 -13.21 -5.85
N ASN A 133 -18.63 -12.37 -6.25
CA ASN A 133 -18.47 -11.54 -7.45
C ASN A 133 -17.44 -10.45 -7.17
N VAL A 134 -16.47 -10.30 -8.08
CA VAL A 134 -15.40 -9.31 -7.96
C VAL A 134 -15.36 -8.50 -9.24
N ASP A 135 -15.71 -7.22 -9.14
CA ASP A 135 -15.65 -6.25 -10.21
C ASP A 135 -14.49 -5.28 -9.98
N CYS A 136 -13.77 -4.91 -11.02
CA CYS A 136 -12.71 -3.89 -10.93
C CYS A 136 -13.25 -2.55 -11.42
N ILE A 137 -13.18 -1.54 -10.56
CA ILE A 137 -13.30 -0.14 -10.97
C ILE A 137 -11.91 0.30 -11.38
N ASP A 138 -11.66 0.21 -12.67
CA ASP A 138 -10.36 0.52 -13.25
C ASP A 138 -10.16 2.03 -13.38
N ASP A 139 -9.04 2.53 -12.86
CA ASP A 139 -8.57 3.91 -13.00
C ASP A 139 -7.04 3.86 -13.14
N LYS A 140 -6.48 4.76 -13.93
CA LYS A 140 -5.02 4.85 -14.12
C LYS A 140 -4.28 5.22 -12.83
N SER A 141 -4.97 5.77 -11.85
CA SER A 141 -4.40 6.19 -10.58
C SER A 141 -4.83 5.25 -9.45
N PRO A 142 -3.88 4.73 -8.65
CA PRO A 142 -4.19 3.97 -7.44
C PRO A 142 -5.06 4.71 -6.43
N LEU A 143 -5.18 6.04 -6.54
CA LEU A 143 -6.08 6.85 -5.73
C LEU A 143 -7.56 6.49 -5.90
N PHE A 144 -7.94 5.97 -7.07
CA PHE A 144 -9.34 5.75 -7.44
C PHE A 144 -9.61 4.31 -7.86
N LYS A 145 -8.59 3.55 -8.28
CA LYS A 145 -8.70 2.15 -8.63
C LYS A 145 -9.02 1.29 -7.42
N HIS A 146 -10.04 0.42 -7.54
CA HIS A 146 -10.39 -0.51 -6.49
C HIS A 146 -11.22 -1.68 -7.02
N PHE A 147 -11.27 -2.76 -6.25
CA PHE A 147 -12.13 -3.90 -6.51
C PHE A 147 -13.38 -3.82 -5.63
N ILE A 148 -14.51 -4.18 -6.21
CA ILE A 148 -15.79 -4.28 -5.51
C ILE A 148 -16.12 -5.76 -5.35
N ILE A 149 -16.36 -6.16 -4.12
CA ILE A 149 -16.72 -7.52 -3.75
C ILE A 149 -18.21 -7.55 -3.41
N GLN A 150 -18.97 -8.46 -4.02
CA GLN A 150 -20.39 -8.57 -3.76
C GLN A 150 -20.78 -10.02 -3.47
N LYS A 151 -21.54 -10.22 -2.38
CA LYS A 151 -22.18 -11.49 -2.04
C LYS A 151 -23.39 -11.25 -1.15
N ASP A 152 -24.51 -11.90 -1.47
CA ASP A 152 -25.73 -11.88 -0.67
C ASP A 152 -26.21 -10.47 -0.25
N GLY A 153 -26.10 -9.51 -1.20
CA GLY A 153 -26.49 -8.11 -0.97
C GLY A 153 -25.46 -7.29 -0.18
N LYS A 154 -24.41 -7.89 0.36
CA LYS A 154 -23.31 -7.18 1.00
C LYS A 154 -22.29 -6.75 -0.03
N LYS A 155 -21.75 -5.54 0.17
CA LYS A 155 -20.73 -4.94 -0.69
C LYS A 155 -19.52 -4.53 0.12
N SER A 156 -18.34 -4.93 -0.32
CA SER A 156 -17.05 -4.49 0.23
C SER A 156 -16.15 -3.97 -0.87
N SER A 157 -15.13 -3.20 -0.54
CA SER A 157 -14.12 -2.76 -1.51
C SER A 157 -12.71 -3.08 -1.08
N ILE A 158 -11.82 -3.32 -2.04
CA ILE A 158 -10.37 -3.55 -1.83
C ILE A 158 -9.60 -2.52 -2.63
N TRP A 159 -8.64 -1.85 -1.99
CA TRP A 159 -7.83 -0.77 -2.54
C TRP A 159 -6.35 -1.09 -2.38
N ASN A 160 -5.65 -1.31 -3.49
CA ASN A 160 -4.18 -1.41 -3.52
C ASN A 160 -3.62 0.00 -3.74
N ILE A 161 -3.42 0.74 -2.65
CA ILE A 161 -3.18 2.19 -2.70
C ILE A 161 -1.83 2.60 -3.28
N HIS A 162 -0.87 1.69 -3.32
CA HIS A 162 0.42 1.90 -3.95
C HIS A 162 0.56 1.19 -5.32
N GLY A 163 -0.58 0.89 -5.96
CA GLY A 163 -0.61 0.17 -7.23
C GLY A 163 -0.70 -1.33 -7.07
N ASP A 164 -0.73 -2.06 -8.17
CA ASP A 164 -0.90 -3.51 -8.17
C ASP A 164 -0.18 -4.19 -9.34
N ILE A 165 -0.06 -5.52 -9.24
CA ILE A 165 0.64 -6.36 -10.23
C ILE A 165 -0.05 -6.45 -11.60
N ILE A 166 -1.35 -6.13 -11.71
CA ILE A 166 -2.04 -6.12 -13.01
C ILE A 166 -1.51 -4.98 -13.88
N HIS A 167 -1.20 -3.84 -13.24
CA HIS A 167 -0.65 -2.68 -13.90
C HIS A 167 0.71 -2.30 -13.26
N PRO A 168 1.80 -2.99 -13.58
CA PRO A 168 3.10 -2.80 -12.92
C PRO A 168 3.59 -1.35 -12.90
N GLN A 169 3.20 -0.55 -13.90
CA GLN A 169 3.54 0.88 -13.95
C GLN A 169 2.84 1.70 -12.85
N SER A 170 1.75 1.17 -12.28
CA SER A 170 1.06 1.82 -11.16
C SER A 170 1.79 1.65 -9.82
N ILE A 171 2.77 0.77 -9.75
CA ILE A 171 3.55 0.48 -8.54
C ILE A 171 4.30 1.71 -8.07
N ILE A 172 4.07 2.12 -6.82
CA ILE A 172 4.70 3.26 -6.17
C ILE A 172 5.83 2.73 -5.28
N ILE A 173 7.07 2.93 -5.67
CA ILE A 173 8.22 2.37 -4.95
C ILE A 173 9.42 3.32 -4.86
N GLY A 174 9.72 4.09 -5.90
CA GLY A 174 10.83 5.05 -5.94
C GLY A 174 10.45 6.46 -5.46
N TYR A 175 11.45 7.31 -5.26
CA TYR A 175 11.22 8.70 -4.83
C TYR A 175 10.35 9.49 -5.80
N ALA A 176 10.55 9.32 -7.10
CA ALA A 176 9.72 9.99 -8.11
C ALA A 176 8.26 9.56 -8.02
N ASP A 177 8.00 8.26 -7.84
CA ASP A 177 6.65 7.72 -7.67
C ASP A 177 5.98 8.31 -6.43
N TYR A 178 6.67 8.24 -5.25
CA TYR A 178 6.14 8.77 -3.99
C TYR A 178 5.90 10.28 -4.05
N SER A 179 6.83 11.05 -4.62
CA SER A 179 6.68 12.49 -4.76
C SER A 179 5.45 12.87 -5.58
N ASN A 180 5.29 12.24 -6.75
CA ASN A 180 4.14 12.46 -7.62
C ASN A 180 2.83 12.02 -6.96
N TYR A 181 2.84 10.90 -6.26
CA TYR A 181 1.66 10.35 -5.60
C TYR A 181 1.24 11.19 -4.39
N THR A 182 2.18 11.53 -3.52
CA THR A 182 1.93 12.38 -2.35
C THR A 182 1.39 13.74 -2.75
N THR A 183 1.91 14.35 -3.83
CA THR A 183 1.39 15.60 -4.38
C THR A 183 -0.09 15.48 -4.76
N LYS A 184 -0.50 14.35 -5.38
CA LYS A 184 -1.91 14.09 -5.72
C LYS A 184 -2.77 13.88 -4.47
N VAL A 185 -2.28 13.15 -3.46
CA VAL A 185 -2.96 12.97 -2.17
C VAL A 185 -3.17 14.33 -1.50
N HIS A 186 -2.12 15.13 -1.40
CA HIS A 186 -2.16 16.46 -0.81
C HIS A 186 -3.17 17.38 -1.53
N HIS A 187 -3.17 17.40 -2.86
CA HIS A 187 -4.12 18.15 -3.65
C HIS A 187 -5.58 17.76 -3.36
N ILE A 188 -5.87 16.45 -3.21
CA ILE A 188 -7.21 15.98 -2.84
C ILE A 188 -7.58 16.42 -1.42
N LEU A 189 -6.64 16.39 -0.48
CA LEU A 189 -6.86 16.84 0.90
C LEU A 189 -7.19 18.33 0.96
N GLU A 190 -6.52 19.17 0.19
CA GLU A 190 -6.75 20.61 0.16
C GLU A 190 -8.03 20.99 -0.58
N THR A 191 -8.19 20.52 -1.81
CA THR A 191 -9.28 20.95 -2.70
C THR A 191 -10.60 20.23 -2.46
N LYS A 192 -10.57 19.08 -1.78
CA LYS A 192 -11.69 18.12 -1.63
C LYS A 192 -12.22 17.57 -2.95
N ARG A 193 -11.56 17.90 -4.08
CA ARG A 193 -11.98 17.45 -5.40
C ARG A 193 -11.76 15.95 -5.52
N ARG A 194 -12.81 15.21 -5.88
CA ARG A 194 -12.82 13.73 -5.97
C ARG A 194 -12.53 12.99 -4.65
N LEU A 195 -12.43 13.68 -3.50
CA LEU A 195 -12.13 13.04 -2.21
C LEU A 195 -13.05 11.84 -1.95
N LYS A 196 -14.37 11.99 -2.11
CA LYS A 196 -15.36 10.92 -1.87
C LYS A 196 -15.16 9.67 -2.75
N LYS A 197 -14.42 9.78 -3.84
CA LYS A 197 -14.15 8.67 -4.77
C LYS A 197 -12.79 8.02 -4.53
N SER A 198 -12.01 8.52 -3.58
CA SER A 198 -10.65 8.05 -3.29
C SER A 198 -10.59 7.25 -1.98
N TRP A 199 -9.59 6.40 -1.86
CA TRP A 199 -9.30 5.70 -0.61
C TRP A 199 -8.97 6.65 0.56
N VAL A 200 -8.49 7.85 0.27
CA VAL A 200 -8.23 8.89 1.27
C VAL A 200 -9.49 9.19 2.09
N ASN A 201 -10.67 9.19 1.43
CA ASN A 201 -11.94 9.36 2.11
C ASN A 201 -12.22 8.28 3.16
N LEU A 202 -11.79 7.06 2.91
CA LEU A 202 -11.98 5.95 3.86
C LEU A 202 -11.20 6.21 5.14
N ILE A 203 -9.94 6.65 5.03
CA ILE A 203 -9.10 6.95 6.21
C ILE A 203 -9.67 8.12 7.02
N LEU A 204 -10.34 9.07 6.38
CA LEU A 204 -10.88 10.27 7.03
C LEU A 204 -12.28 10.07 7.63
N ASN A 205 -13.08 9.14 7.10
CA ASN A 205 -14.52 9.09 7.38
C ASN A 205 -15.06 7.72 7.79
N THR A 206 -14.25 6.67 7.88
CA THR A 206 -14.65 5.37 8.42
C THR A 206 -13.82 5.04 9.66
N ASN A 207 -14.26 4.10 10.49
CA ASN A 207 -13.39 3.56 11.54
C ASN A 207 -12.31 2.69 10.93
N VAL A 208 -11.04 2.95 11.26
CA VAL A 208 -9.90 2.30 10.61
C VAL A 208 -9.12 1.44 11.59
N HIS A 209 -8.93 0.18 11.26
CA HIS A 209 -8.03 -0.73 11.96
C HIS A 209 -6.78 -0.95 11.12
N ILE A 210 -5.61 -0.59 11.66
CA ILE A 210 -4.31 -0.71 10.96
C ILE A 210 -3.52 -1.87 11.56
N LEU A 211 -3.21 -2.88 10.73
CA LEU A 211 -2.43 -4.05 11.14
C LEU A 211 -1.40 -4.47 10.10
N GLY A 212 -0.26 -5.01 10.54
CA GLY A 212 0.79 -5.47 9.62
C GLY A 212 1.40 -4.40 8.72
N TYR A 213 1.11 -3.14 9.00
CA TYR A 213 1.60 -1.99 8.27
C TYR A 213 2.69 -1.29 9.07
N GLY A 214 3.89 -1.23 8.48
CA GLY A 214 5.05 -0.68 9.17
C GLY A 214 4.94 0.81 9.44
N LEU A 215 4.23 1.55 8.60
CA LEU A 215 4.16 3.00 8.60
C LEU A 215 5.57 3.59 8.75
N ALA A 216 6.40 3.31 7.74
CA ALA A 216 7.79 3.76 7.70
C ALA A 216 7.89 5.27 7.43
N ASP A 217 9.06 5.86 7.67
CA ASP A 217 9.24 7.30 7.52
C ASP A 217 9.11 7.78 6.07
N ASP A 218 9.33 6.89 5.11
CA ASP A 218 9.19 7.14 3.67
C ASP A 218 7.76 6.95 3.12
N GLU A 219 6.80 6.53 3.94
CA GLU A 219 5.38 6.45 3.58
C GLU A 219 4.66 7.81 3.79
N ILE A 220 5.16 8.81 3.08
CA ILE A 220 4.82 10.24 3.27
C ILE A 220 3.34 10.52 3.01
N ASP A 221 2.71 9.84 2.06
CA ASP A 221 1.30 9.95 1.73
C ASP A 221 0.40 9.61 2.92
N MET A 222 0.71 8.54 3.65
CA MET A 222 -0.05 8.17 4.83
C MET A 222 0.19 9.14 6.00
N TRP A 223 1.45 9.56 6.20
CA TRP A 223 1.75 10.58 7.21
C TRP A 223 1.03 11.90 6.94
N ASP A 224 0.96 12.34 5.68
CA ASP A 224 0.23 13.58 5.30
C ASP A 224 -1.25 13.48 5.67
N ILE A 225 -1.91 12.35 5.39
CA ILE A 225 -3.31 12.14 5.77
C ILE A 225 -3.52 12.17 7.28
N LEU A 226 -2.66 11.48 8.06
CA LEU A 226 -2.78 11.44 9.51
C LEU A 226 -2.55 12.83 10.14
N VAL A 227 -1.56 13.58 9.64
CA VAL A 227 -1.28 14.96 10.06
C VAL A 227 -2.44 15.87 9.69
N TYR A 228 -2.95 15.78 8.46
CA TYR A 228 -4.11 16.54 8.01
C TYR A 228 -5.32 16.28 8.92
N ARG A 229 -5.64 15.00 9.18
CA ARG A 229 -6.74 14.61 10.07
C ARG A 229 -6.56 15.17 11.47
N ALA A 230 -5.38 15.06 12.06
CA ALA A 230 -5.09 15.58 13.40
C ALA A 230 -5.26 17.11 13.50
N ARG A 231 -4.83 17.84 12.46
CA ARG A 231 -5.04 19.29 12.35
C ARG A 231 -6.52 19.64 12.25
N MET A 232 -7.29 18.91 11.46
CA MET A 232 -8.73 19.10 11.33
C MET A 232 -9.46 18.87 12.67
N ILE A 233 -9.13 17.80 13.39
CA ILE A 233 -9.70 17.53 14.72
C ILE A 233 -9.36 18.67 15.69
N ARG A 234 -8.10 19.12 15.70
CA ARG A 234 -7.68 20.25 16.55
C ARG A 234 -8.42 21.55 16.23
N HIS A 235 -8.62 21.82 14.96
CA HIS A 235 -9.28 23.06 14.47
C HIS A 235 -10.78 23.05 14.74
N THR A 236 -11.45 21.93 14.50
CA THR A 236 -12.91 21.81 14.58
C THR A 236 -13.43 21.30 15.93
N GLY A 237 -12.56 20.70 16.75
CA GLY A 237 -12.94 19.98 17.97
C GLY A 237 -13.71 18.68 17.70
N LYS A 238 -13.93 18.30 16.44
CA LYS A 238 -14.72 17.12 16.06
C LYS A 238 -13.85 16.00 15.52
N GLN A 239 -14.00 14.81 16.07
CA GLN A 239 -13.40 13.58 15.57
C GLN A 239 -14.49 12.77 14.87
N ASN A 240 -14.40 12.68 13.53
CA ASN A 240 -15.44 12.02 12.72
C ASN A 240 -15.32 10.50 12.73
N ASN A 241 -14.14 9.96 13.07
CA ASN A 241 -13.86 8.53 13.03
C ASN A 241 -12.76 8.16 14.04
N GLU A 242 -12.66 6.89 14.36
CA GLU A 242 -11.54 6.34 15.13
C GLU A 242 -10.54 5.64 14.21
N ILE A 243 -9.25 5.84 14.47
CA ILE A 243 -8.15 5.07 13.85
C ILE A 243 -7.43 4.32 14.96
N ILE A 244 -7.36 3.00 14.84
CA ILE A 244 -6.70 2.11 15.78
C ILE A 244 -5.50 1.45 15.08
N TYR A 245 -4.32 1.68 15.62
CA TYR A 245 -3.08 1.06 15.15
C TYR A 245 -2.64 -0.07 16.09
N TYR A 246 -2.53 -1.29 15.56
CA TYR A 246 -2.07 -2.45 16.31
C TYR A 246 -0.55 -2.57 16.21
N LEU A 247 0.13 -2.23 17.29
CA LEU A 247 1.58 -2.20 17.41
C LEU A 247 2.08 -3.45 18.12
N ILE A 248 2.78 -4.34 17.42
CA ILE A 248 3.38 -5.53 18.03
C ILE A 248 4.65 -5.12 18.77
N ASP A 249 4.69 -5.42 20.08
CA ASP A 249 5.79 -5.06 20.95
C ASP A 249 6.95 -6.04 20.83
N LYS A 250 8.03 -5.58 20.22
CA LYS A 250 9.33 -6.25 20.19
C LYS A 250 10.39 -5.55 21.05
N GLY A 251 9.98 -4.65 21.93
CA GLY A 251 10.86 -3.94 22.84
C GLY A 251 11.58 -2.73 22.25
N ILE A 252 11.79 -2.65 20.95
CA ILE A 252 12.57 -1.59 20.31
C ILE A 252 11.65 -0.57 19.62
N ARG A 253 11.83 0.73 19.92
CA ARG A 253 11.12 1.87 19.30
C ARG A 253 9.59 1.93 19.47
N VAL A 254 8.99 1.04 20.25
CA VAL A 254 7.52 1.01 20.47
C VAL A 254 7.05 2.32 21.11
N ARG A 255 7.79 2.84 22.10
CA ARG A 255 7.41 4.04 22.86
C ARG A 255 7.36 5.30 21.99
N SER A 256 8.38 5.55 21.17
CA SER A 256 8.43 6.76 20.33
C SER A 256 7.34 6.75 19.24
N LYS A 257 7.15 5.62 18.59
CA LYS A 257 6.09 5.47 17.58
C LYS A 257 4.70 5.62 18.18
N ARG A 258 4.46 4.99 19.33
CA ARG A 258 3.21 5.14 20.08
C ARG A 258 2.93 6.61 20.40
N MET A 259 3.89 7.32 21.00
CA MET A 259 3.74 8.74 21.34
C MET A 259 3.41 9.61 20.13
N LEU A 260 4.08 9.36 18.98
CA LEU A 260 3.83 10.11 17.74
C LEU A 260 2.40 9.88 17.25
N LEU A 261 1.96 8.64 17.13
CA LEU A 261 0.63 8.27 16.65
C LEU A 261 -0.47 8.81 17.57
N GLU A 262 -0.32 8.71 18.89
CA GLU A 262 -1.28 9.25 19.86
C GLU A 262 -1.40 10.78 19.73
N ARG A 263 -0.30 11.51 19.46
CA ARG A 263 -0.35 12.96 19.13
C ARG A 263 -1.12 13.26 17.85
N LEU A 264 -1.10 12.34 16.88
CA LEU A 264 -1.88 12.43 15.66
C LEU A 264 -3.32 11.91 15.82
N LYS A 265 -3.79 11.71 17.07
CA LYS A 265 -5.15 11.24 17.38
C LYS A 265 -5.44 9.84 16.80
N VAL A 266 -4.42 8.99 16.79
CA VAL A 266 -4.50 7.56 16.48
C VAL A 266 -4.43 6.79 17.80
N SER A 267 -5.41 5.94 18.07
CA SER A 267 -5.42 5.03 19.21
C SER A 267 -4.40 3.90 18.97
N VAL A 268 -3.45 3.70 19.88
CA VAL A 268 -2.43 2.65 19.71
C VAL A 268 -2.69 1.52 20.70
N VAL A 269 -2.96 0.34 20.14
CA VAL A 269 -3.12 -0.91 20.90
C VAL A 269 -1.82 -1.70 20.81
N VAL A 270 -1.10 -1.76 21.91
CA VAL A 270 0.14 -2.53 22.00
C VAL A 270 -0.19 -4.00 22.20
N ILE A 271 0.32 -4.85 21.33
CA ILE A 271 0.11 -6.29 21.33
C ILE A 271 1.41 -6.98 21.73
N PRO A 272 1.40 -7.86 22.75
CA PRO A 272 2.57 -8.63 23.12
C PRO A 272 3.05 -9.50 21.95
N TYR A 273 4.35 -9.54 21.71
CA TYR A 273 4.91 -10.40 20.65
C TYR A 273 4.69 -11.89 20.95
N GLY A 274 4.73 -12.29 22.24
CA GLY A 274 4.41 -13.66 22.68
C GLY A 274 5.26 -14.77 22.06
N GLY A 275 6.46 -14.45 21.55
CA GLY A 275 7.37 -15.41 20.92
C GLY A 275 7.13 -15.63 19.42
N SER A 276 5.93 -15.28 18.88
CA SER A 276 5.67 -15.40 17.45
C SER A 276 4.77 -14.27 16.93
N TYR A 277 4.90 -13.94 15.65
CA TYR A 277 3.97 -13.03 15.00
C TYR A 277 2.57 -13.64 14.89
N GLU A 278 2.46 -14.94 14.71
CA GLU A 278 1.19 -15.66 14.60
C GLU A 278 0.31 -15.45 15.82
N SER A 279 0.87 -15.63 17.03
CA SER A 279 0.13 -15.39 18.27
C SER A 279 -0.32 -13.94 18.41
N ALA A 280 0.53 -12.98 18.05
CA ALA A 280 0.19 -11.56 18.06
C ALA A 280 -0.96 -11.25 17.08
N TYR A 281 -0.92 -11.79 15.87
CA TYR A 281 -1.98 -11.57 14.88
C TYR A 281 -3.31 -12.23 15.25
N GLN A 282 -3.29 -13.39 15.89
CA GLN A 282 -4.53 -13.99 16.42
C GLN A 282 -5.23 -13.05 17.41
N ILE A 283 -4.46 -12.40 18.30
CA ILE A 283 -5.00 -11.40 19.24
C ILE A 283 -5.56 -10.20 18.47
N ILE A 284 -4.87 -9.72 17.43
CA ILE A 284 -5.31 -8.59 16.61
C ILE A 284 -6.64 -8.92 15.92
N TYR A 285 -6.73 -10.04 15.20
CA TYR A 285 -7.95 -10.46 14.51
C TYR A 285 -9.13 -10.60 15.46
N LYS A 286 -8.92 -11.21 16.63
CA LYS A 286 -9.96 -11.32 17.64
C LYS A 286 -10.46 -9.95 18.07
N ARG A 287 -9.56 -9.02 18.39
CA ARG A 287 -9.93 -7.65 18.82
C ARG A 287 -10.70 -6.90 17.73
N ILE A 288 -10.26 -6.97 16.47
CA ILE A 288 -10.98 -6.34 15.37
C ILE A 288 -12.38 -6.96 15.24
N SER A 289 -12.49 -8.28 15.23
CA SER A 289 -13.78 -8.98 15.15
C SER A 289 -14.73 -8.59 16.28
N ASP A 290 -14.22 -8.41 17.49
CA ASP A 290 -15.03 -8.03 18.65
C ASP A 290 -15.52 -6.57 18.57
N THR A 291 -14.78 -5.68 17.91
CA THR A 291 -15.19 -4.27 17.69
C THR A 291 -16.17 -4.11 16.52
N MET A 292 -16.29 -5.10 15.65
CA MET A 292 -17.14 -5.06 14.45
C MET A 292 -18.52 -5.74 14.66
N LYS A 293 -18.73 -6.35 15.80
CA LYS A 293 -20.02 -6.90 16.24
C LYS A 293 -20.91 -5.81 16.83
#